data_8a69b0184ff43eaf01ca6758ba5fa102
#
_entry.id   8a69b0184ff43eaf01ca6758ba5fa102
#
_cell.length_a   1.000
_cell.length_b   1.000
_cell.length_c   1.000
_cell.angle_alpha   90.00
_cell.angle_beta   90.00
_cell.angle_gamma   90.00
#
_symmetry.space_group_name_H-M   'P 1'
#
loop_
_entity.id
_entity.type
_entity.pdbx_description
1 polymer ?
#
loop_
_entity_poly.entity_id
_entity_poly.type
_entity_poly.pdbx_seq_one_letter_code
_entity_poly.pdbx_strand_id
1 'polypeptide(L)'
;KGDTQRKLGRAYEKAGYKILSLNFKNPEKSDRFNPFTWIQTESDMLRIIKSWHDAVRPIEGNTAADPFWDDAVDLKMQSVFYYAWLDAKDHGRTATFNDVMSLLALENEVVIDEMTGEETNRLSLLMRAKEREKGADYPPVRAYRKFQGKAAETEGSVSLMISAMLNICETAEVKRIFSGNDIDIREIGLGANYDRKTPVVLFLVMPDNVNTYTWIIY
;
A
#
# COMPACT_ATOMS: atom_id res chain seq x y z
N LYS A 1 -21.67 5.95 -2.58
CA LYS A 1 -23.03 5.47 -2.19
C LYS A 1 -23.49 4.20 -2.89
N GLY A 2 -22.87 3.73 -3.97
CA GLY A 2 -23.27 2.55 -4.73
C GLY A 2 -24.60 2.69 -5.48
N ASP A 3 -25.34 3.78 -5.30
CA ASP A 3 -26.61 4.02 -5.96
C ASP A 3 -26.46 4.18 -7.47
N THR A 4 -25.38 4.79 -7.92
CA THR A 4 -25.09 4.96 -9.34
C THR A 4 -24.89 3.60 -10.00
N GLN A 5 -24.07 2.73 -9.41
CA GLN A 5 -23.88 1.36 -9.92
C GLN A 5 -25.18 0.57 -9.91
N ARG A 6 -25.98 0.64 -8.84
CA ARG A 6 -27.27 -0.06 -8.73
C ARG A 6 -28.27 0.40 -9.78
N LYS A 7 -28.32 1.72 -10.06
CA LYS A 7 -29.28 2.30 -11.00
C LYS A 7 -28.85 2.16 -12.45
N LEU A 8 -27.56 2.35 -12.74
CA LEU A 8 -27.04 2.46 -14.10
C LEU A 8 -26.26 1.23 -14.56
N GLY A 9 -25.78 0.37 -13.66
CA GLY A 9 -24.95 -0.78 -14.01
C GLY A 9 -25.59 -1.67 -15.07
N ARG A 10 -26.86 -2.06 -14.87
CA ARG A 10 -27.61 -2.87 -15.87
C ARG A 10 -27.82 -2.15 -17.21
N ALA A 11 -27.93 -0.82 -17.21
CA ALA A 11 -28.07 -0.06 -18.44
C ALA A 11 -26.74 -0.04 -19.23
N TYR A 12 -25.62 0.14 -18.55
CA TYR A 12 -24.30 0.04 -19.17
C TYR A 12 -24.00 -1.36 -19.70
N GLU A 13 -24.32 -2.40 -18.92
CA GLU A 13 -24.16 -3.79 -19.36
C GLU A 13 -24.96 -4.08 -20.64
N LYS A 14 -26.26 -3.67 -20.67
CA LYS A 14 -27.11 -3.80 -21.86
C LYS A 14 -26.60 -2.97 -23.05
N ALA A 15 -25.93 -1.89 -22.80
CA ALA A 15 -25.28 -1.06 -23.83
C ALA A 15 -23.90 -1.61 -24.28
N GLY A 16 -23.50 -2.79 -23.78
CA GLY A 16 -22.27 -3.46 -24.20
C GLY A 16 -21.01 -3.00 -23.49
N TYR A 17 -21.12 -2.32 -22.34
CA TYR A 17 -19.96 -1.94 -21.53
C TYR A 17 -19.46 -3.10 -20.70
N LYS A 18 -18.14 -3.25 -20.60
CA LYS A 18 -17.49 -4.03 -19.53
C LYS A 18 -17.63 -3.24 -18.22
N ILE A 19 -18.18 -3.87 -17.19
CA ILE A 19 -18.36 -3.27 -15.87
C ILE A 19 -17.23 -3.72 -14.95
N LEU A 20 -16.55 -2.76 -14.34
CA LEU A 20 -15.59 -2.97 -13.27
C LEU A 20 -16.09 -2.25 -12.01
N SER A 21 -15.84 -2.81 -10.85
CA SER A 21 -16.30 -2.25 -9.57
C SER A 21 -15.25 -2.38 -8.48
N LEU A 22 -14.73 -1.25 -8.03
CA LEU A 22 -13.93 -1.18 -6.80
C LEU A 22 -14.88 -0.76 -5.67
N ASN A 23 -15.26 -1.73 -4.81
CA ASN A 23 -16.37 -1.57 -3.89
C ASN A 23 -15.95 -1.81 -2.43
N PHE A 24 -15.64 -0.74 -1.72
CA PHE A 24 -15.30 -0.78 -0.30
C PHE A 24 -16.52 -0.78 0.64
N LYS A 25 -17.72 -0.55 0.11
CA LYS A 25 -18.97 -0.69 0.88
C LYS A 25 -19.41 -2.15 1.00
N ASN A 26 -19.21 -2.93 -0.06
CA ASN A 26 -19.46 -4.36 -0.09
C ASN A 26 -18.24 -5.07 -0.72
N PRO A 27 -17.17 -5.26 0.05
CA PRO A 27 -15.90 -5.76 -0.48
C PRO A 27 -16.00 -7.12 -1.18
N GLU A 28 -16.92 -7.97 -0.76
CA GLU A 28 -17.18 -9.28 -1.40
C GLU A 28 -17.60 -9.17 -2.87
N LYS A 29 -18.20 -8.04 -3.25
CA LYS A 29 -18.65 -7.74 -4.62
C LYS A 29 -17.66 -6.87 -5.39
N SER A 30 -16.49 -6.61 -4.82
CA SER A 30 -15.45 -5.83 -5.46
C SER A 30 -14.61 -6.68 -6.39
N ASP A 31 -14.23 -6.14 -7.53
CA ASP A 31 -13.08 -6.60 -8.26
C ASP A 31 -11.81 -6.28 -7.45
N ARG A 32 -10.75 -7.06 -7.67
CA ARG A 32 -9.48 -6.89 -6.97
C ARG A 32 -8.63 -5.85 -7.69
N PHE A 33 -7.94 -5.04 -6.90
CA PHE A 33 -7.04 -4.02 -7.41
C PHE A 33 -5.76 -4.00 -6.58
N ASN A 34 -4.65 -4.36 -7.20
CA ASN A 34 -3.34 -4.32 -6.57
C ASN A 34 -2.52 -3.16 -7.15
N PRO A 35 -2.31 -2.06 -6.40
CA PRO A 35 -1.56 -0.91 -6.88
C PRO A 35 -0.10 -1.25 -7.24
N PHE A 36 0.51 -2.27 -6.61
CA PHE A 36 1.87 -2.70 -6.95
C PHE A 36 2.03 -3.18 -8.40
N THR A 37 0.94 -3.60 -9.04
CA THR A 37 0.94 -3.99 -10.47
C THR A 37 1.38 -2.85 -11.38
N TRP A 38 1.19 -1.60 -10.95
CA TRP A 38 1.42 -0.39 -11.75
C TRP A 38 2.73 0.31 -11.42
N ILE A 39 3.47 -0.16 -10.41
CA ILE A 39 4.74 0.40 -9.99
C ILE A 39 5.84 -0.10 -10.92
N GLN A 40 6.53 0.82 -11.59
CA GLN A 40 7.67 0.52 -12.46
C GLN A 40 8.96 1.13 -11.93
N THR A 41 8.87 2.26 -11.25
CA THR A 41 10.00 3.07 -10.78
C THR A 41 9.91 3.36 -9.28
N GLU A 42 11.05 3.75 -8.69
CA GLU A 42 11.09 4.27 -7.31
C GLU A 42 10.17 5.50 -7.14
N SER A 43 10.07 6.34 -8.18
CA SER A 43 9.21 7.52 -8.15
C SER A 43 7.72 7.16 -8.08
N ASP A 44 7.31 6.09 -8.74
CA ASP A 44 5.92 5.61 -8.66
C ASP A 44 5.61 5.11 -7.24
N MET A 45 6.57 4.39 -6.64
CA MET A 45 6.44 3.93 -5.26
C MET A 45 6.31 5.10 -4.28
N LEU A 46 7.15 6.12 -4.41
CA LEU A 46 7.09 7.31 -3.55
C LEU A 46 5.75 8.04 -3.67
N ARG A 47 5.17 8.12 -4.87
CA ARG A 47 3.83 8.72 -5.07
C ARG A 47 2.75 7.94 -4.35
N ILE A 48 2.79 6.60 -4.42
CA ILE A 48 1.81 5.76 -3.72
C ILE A 48 1.93 5.92 -2.20
N ILE A 49 3.15 5.85 -1.66
CA ILE A 49 3.39 6.03 -0.22
C ILE A 49 2.88 7.40 0.23
N LYS A 50 3.23 8.45 -0.52
CA LYS A 50 2.80 9.81 -0.18
C LYS A 50 1.29 9.97 -0.26
N SER A 51 0.66 9.51 -1.34
CA SER A 51 -0.80 9.59 -1.49
C SER A 51 -1.52 8.84 -0.36
N TRP A 52 -0.99 7.68 0.01
CA TRP A 52 -1.53 6.92 1.13
C TRP A 52 -1.36 7.68 2.45
N HIS A 53 -0.17 8.16 2.76
CA HIS A 53 0.12 8.92 3.99
C HIS A 53 -0.79 10.16 4.10
N ASP A 54 -0.87 10.95 3.04
CA ASP A 54 -1.70 12.17 3.01
C ASP A 54 -3.20 11.86 3.22
N ALA A 55 -3.68 10.72 2.75
CA ALA A 55 -5.09 10.34 2.86
C ALA A 55 -5.49 9.72 4.21
N VAL A 56 -4.57 9.01 4.87
CA VAL A 56 -4.85 8.38 6.17
C VAL A 56 -4.46 9.26 7.36
N ARG A 57 -3.81 10.39 7.10
CA ARG A 57 -3.45 11.36 8.13
C ARG A 57 -4.72 11.88 8.81
N PRO A 58 -4.78 11.88 10.15
CA PRO A 58 -5.93 12.44 10.85
C PRO A 58 -6.12 13.92 10.48
N ILE A 59 -7.31 14.28 10.00
CA ILE A 59 -7.70 15.68 9.79
C ILE A 59 -8.07 16.26 11.15
N GLU A 60 -7.16 16.29 12.07
CA GLU A 60 -7.39 16.92 13.36
C GLU A 60 -6.58 18.20 13.46
N GLY A 61 -7.39 19.30 13.51
CA GLY A 61 -7.08 20.57 14.17
C GLY A 61 -5.69 21.14 13.95
N ASN A 62 -5.64 22.28 13.40
CA ASN A 62 -4.69 23.41 13.32
C ASN A 62 -3.42 23.43 14.20
N THR A 63 -2.94 22.31 14.70
CA THR A 63 -1.60 22.11 15.23
C THR A 63 -0.75 21.55 14.11
N ALA A 64 0.18 22.36 13.60
CA ALA A 64 1.23 21.88 12.71
C ALA A 64 1.86 20.66 13.40
N ALA A 65 1.56 19.45 12.90
CA ALA A 65 2.22 18.25 13.38
C ALA A 65 3.72 18.45 13.17
N ASP A 66 4.52 18.05 14.15
CA ASP A 66 5.97 18.16 14.04
C ASP A 66 6.41 17.39 12.78
N PRO A 67 7.05 18.05 11.80
CA PRO A 67 7.51 17.43 10.56
C PRO A 67 8.38 16.18 10.79
N PHE A 68 8.97 16.08 11.98
CA PHE A 68 9.77 14.92 12.38
C PHE A 68 8.98 13.60 12.27
N TRP A 69 7.73 13.59 12.77
CA TRP A 69 6.91 12.36 12.77
C TRP A 69 6.50 11.95 11.36
N ASP A 70 6.11 12.92 10.53
CA ASP A 70 5.75 12.67 9.14
C ASP A 70 6.94 12.09 8.37
N ASP A 71 8.11 12.70 8.50
CA ASP A 71 9.34 12.23 7.86
C ASP A 71 9.75 10.82 8.34
N ALA A 72 9.59 10.54 9.64
CA ALA A 72 9.91 9.24 10.21
C ALA A 72 8.98 8.14 9.70
N VAL A 73 7.66 8.42 9.65
CA VAL A 73 6.66 7.52 9.06
C VAL A 73 6.97 7.27 7.58
N ASP A 74 7.23 8.32 6.80
CA ASP A 74 7.55 8.21 5.37
C ASP A 74 8.79 7.34 5.12
N LEU A 75 9.86 7.54 5.88
CA LEU A 75 11.10 6.77 5.74
C LEU A 75 10.90 5.29 6.09
N LYS A 76 10.14 5.02 7.16
CA LYS A 76 9.81 3.65 7.56
C LYS A 76 8.96 2.96 6.50
N MET A 77 7.91 3.64 6.03
CA MET A 77 7.06 3.14 4.95
C MET A 77 7.85 2.88 3.68
N GLN A 78 8.72 3.82 3.29
CA GLN A 78 9.60 3.62 2.13
C GLN A 78 10.43 2.34 2.29
N SER A 79 10.99 2.06 3.46
CA SER A 79 11.81 0.88 3.65
C SER A 79 11.05 -0.42 3.41
N VAL A 80 9.84 -0.56 3.98
CA VAL A 80 9.05 -1.80 3.86
C VAL A 80 8.37 -1.94 2.50
N PHE A 81 7.87 -0.83 1.91
CA PHE A 81 7.27 -0.86 0.58
C PHE A 81 8.29 -1.19 -0.51
N TYR A 82 9.46 -0.56 -0.48
CA TYR A 82 10.54 -0.90 -1.41
C TYR A 82 10.98 -2.34 -1.25
N TYR A 83 11.11 -2.82 0.00
CA TYR A 83 11.48 -4.20 0.23
C TYR A 83 10.44 -5.15 -0.37
N ALA A 84 9.16 -4.97 -0.05
CA ALA A 84 8.08 -5.80 -0.58
C ALA A 84 8.09 -5.84 -2.11
N TRP A 85 8.22 -4.66 -2.73
CA TRP A 85 8.22 -4.54 -4.20
C TRP A 85 9.41 -5.21 -4.86
N LEU A 86 10.63 -4.93 -4.40
CA LEU A 86 11.85 -5.41 -5.02
C LEU A 86 12.07 -6.90 -4.74
N ASP A 87 11.78 -7.37 -3.52
CA ASP A 87 11.84 -8.79 -3.20
C ASP A 87 10.83 -9.60 -4.03
N ALA A 88 9.61 -9.13 -4.16
CA ALA A 88 8.62 -9.76 -5.02
C ALA A 88 9.09 -9.82 -6.49
N LYS A 89 9.67 -8.73 -6.99
CA LYS A 89 10.22 -8.64 -8.34
C LYS A 89 11.37 -9.63 -8.56
N ASP A 90 12.29 -9.74 -7.59
CA ASP A 90 13.41 -10.69 -7.64
C ASP A 90 12.91 -12.16 -7.70
N HIS A 91 11.72 -12.43 -7.14
CA HIS A 91 11.06 -13.75 -7.18
C HIS A 91 10.03 -13.90 -8.31
N GLY A 92 9.97 -12.98 -9.27
CA GLY A 92 9.08 -13.07 -10.44
C GLY A 92 7.58 -12.93 -10.12
N ARG A 93 7.23 -12.32 -9.00
CA ARG A 93 5.84 -12.07 -8.58
C ARG A 93 5.56 -10.58 -8.42
N THR A 94 4.30 -10.22 -8.30
CA THR A 94 3.87 -8.87 -7.94
C THR A 94 3.67 -8.80 -6.44
N ALA A 95 4.24 -7.78 -5.78
CA ALA A 95 3.99 -7.52 -4.38
C ALA A 95 2.52 -7.20 -4.11
N THR A 96 2.10 -7.36 -2.87
CA THR A 96 0.77 -6.99 -2.37
C THR A 96 0.89 -6.21 -1.07
N PHE A 97 -0.20 -5.58 -0.63
CA PHE A 97 -0.24 -4.99 0.71
C PHE A 97 0.00 -6.01 1.82
N ASN A 98 -0.36 -7.27 1.61
CA ASN A 98 -0.08 -8.32 2.59
C ASN A 98 1.43 -8.54 2.79
N ASP A 99 2.25 -8.38 1.75
CA ASP A 99 3.72 -8.43 1.88
C ASP A 99 4.23 -7.29 2.79
N VAL A 100 3.69 -6.09 2.61
CA VAL A 100 4.04 -4.93 3.47
C VAL A 100 3.64 -5.18 4.92
N MET A 101 2.40 -5.65 5.16
CA MET A 101 1.91 -5.96 6.50
C MET A 101 2.74 -7.04 7.19
N SER A 102 3.13 -8.07 6.44
CA SER A 102 3.99 -9.15 6.94
C SER A 102 5.38 -8.64 7.34
N LEU A 103 5.94 -7.70 6.59
CA LEU A 103 7.22 -7.06 6.92
C LEU A 103 7.12 -6.22 8.20
N LEU A 104 6.05 -5.42 8.33
CA LEU A 104 5.81 -4.63 9.54
C LEU A 104 5.63 -5.52 10.77
N ALA A 105 4.97 -6.66 10.64
CA ALA A 105 4.79 -7.60 11.74
C ALA A 105 6.11 -8.16 12.30
N LEU A 106 7.18 -8.23 11.46
CA LEU A 106 8.51 -8.68 11.90
C LEU A 106 9.15 -7.77 12.96
N GLU A 107 8.68 -6.53 13.11
CA GLU A 107 9.13 -5.65 14.19
C GLU A 107 8.73 -6.13 15.59
N ASN A 108 7.61 -6.84 15.68
CA ASN A 108 7.13 -7.39 16.94
C ASN A 108 7.87 -8.68 17.33
N GLU A 109 8.69 -9.22 16.43
CA GLU A 109 9.49 -10.42 16.67
C GLU A 109 10.86 -10.02 17.24
N VAL A 110 10.97 -10.04 18.57
CA VAL A 110 12.22 -9.78 19.28
C VAL A 110 13.16 -10.97 19.13
N VAL A 111 14.40 -10.72 18.77
CA VAL A 111 15.43 -11.73 18.52
C VAL A 111 16.79 -11.23 19.05
N ILE A 112 17.70 -12.15 19.29
CA ILE A 112 19.10 -11.80 19.58
C ILE A 112 19.89 -11.85 18.29
N ASP A 113 20.59 -10.75 17.97
CA ASP A 113 21.52 -10.72 16.83
C ASP A 113 22.72 -11.60 17.18
N GLU A 114 22.88 -12.71 16.47
CA GLU A 114 23.97 -13.68 16.73
C GLU A 114 25.37 -13.07 16.50
N MET A 115 25.49 -11.98 15.76
CA MET A 115 26.78 -11.31 15.49
C MET A 115 27.17 -10.31 16.58
N THR A 116 26.21 -9.63 17.17
CA THR A 116 26.47 -8.59 18.18
C THR A 116 26.11 -9.04 19.60
N GLY A 117 25.28 -10.05 19.76
CA GLY A 117 24.71 -10.49 21.02
C GLY A 117 23.65 -9.55 21.59
N GLU A 118 23.24 -8.54 20.83
CA GLU A 118 22.24 -7.54 21.25
C GLU A 118 20.83 -7.95 20.88
N GLU A 119 19.88 -7.55 21.73
CA GLU A 119 18.45 -7.69 21.43
C GLU A 119 18.06 -6.73 20.31
N THR A 120 17.35 -7.23 19.30
CA THR A 120 16.88 -6.48 18.15
C THR A 120 15.57 -7.08 17.64
N ASN A 121 14.98 -6.49 16.61
CA ASN A 121 13.81 -7.06 15.94
C ASN A 121 14.17 -7.72 14.60
N ARG A 122 13.28 -8.62 14.15
CA ARG A 122 13.54 -9.42 12.95
C ARG A 122 13.58 -8.58 11.67
N LEU A 123 12.84 -7.46 11.61
CA LEU A 123 12.91 -6.53 10.47
C LEU A 123 14.31 -5.88 10.37
N SER A 124 14.88 -5.48 11.50
CA SER A 124 16.24 -4.93 11.56
C SER A 124 17.28 -5.92 11.04
N LEU A 125 17.20 -7.19 11.48
CA LEU A 125 18.09 -8.24 10.96
C LEU A 125 17.92 -8.46 9.47
N LEU A 126 16.69 -8.44 8.97
CA LEU A 126 16.38 -8.57 7.55
C LEU A 126 17.03 -7.44 6.74
N MET A 127 16.89 -6.20 7.20
CA MET A 127 17.49 -5.03 6.54
C MET A 127 19.04 -5.08 6.58
N ARG A 128 19.64 -5.49 7.71
CA ARG A 128 21.11 -5.72 7.80
C ARG A 128 21.57 -6.83 6.85
N ALA A 129 20.80 -7.91 6.69
CA ALA A 129 21.12 -8.98 5.75
C ALA A 129 21.07 -8.48 4.30
N LYS A 130 20.05 -7.69 3.95
CA LYS A 130 19.95 -7.09 2.61
C LYS A 130 21.02 -6.04 2.35
N GLU A 131 21.46 -5.30 3.36
CA GLU A 131 22.59 -4.38 3.23
C GLU A 131 23.89 -5.12 2.88
N ARG A 132 24.13 -6.26 3.51
CA ARG A 132 25.31 -7.10 3.20
C ARG A 132 25.23 -7.70 1.79
N GLU A 133 24.03 -8.05 1.33
CA GLU A 133 23.80 -8.67 0.01
C GLU A 133 23.83 -7.65 -1.13
N LYS A 134 23.13 -6.52 -0.99
CA LYS A 134 22.84 -5.56 -2.07
C LYS A 134 23.54 -4.20 -1.89
N GLY A 135 24.15 -3.95 -0.73
CA GLY A 135 24.82 -2.70 -0.40
C GLY A 135 23.91 -1.65 0.24
N ALA A 136 24.54 -0.59 0.77
CA ALA A 136 23.88 0.48 1.51
C ALA A 136 22.95 1.36 0.66
N ASP A 137 23.20 1.43 -0.65
CA ASP A 137 22.40 2.22 -1.59
C ASP A 137 21.13 1.49 -2.09
N TYR A 138 20.96 0.22 -1.73
CA TYR A 138 19.76 -0.52 -2.05
C TYR A 138 18.54 0.19 -1.46
N PRO A 139 17.48 0.50 -2.26
CA PRO A 139 16.42 1.42 -1.85
C PRO A 139 15.79 1.16 -0.47
N PRO A 140 15.40 -0.09 -0.12
CA PRO A 140 14.84 -0.34 1.21
C PRO A 140 15.85 -0.12 2.33
N VAL A 141 17.11 -0.50 2.13
CA VAL A 141 18.19 -0.33 3.11
C VAL A 141 18.51 1.15 3.30
N ARG A 142 18.63 1.88 2.20
CA ARG A 142 18.86 3.33 2.22
C ARG A 142 17.79 4.09 3.01
N ALA A 143 16.50 3.75 2.79
CA ALA A 143 15.40 4.35 3.52
C ALA A 143 15.42 3.95 5.01
N TYR A 144 15.68 2.68 5.31
CA TYR A 144 15.76 2.17 6.67
C TYR A 144 16.90 2.82 7.47
N ARG A 145 18.09 2.96 6.88
CA ARG A 145 19.22 3.65 7.51
C ARG A 145 18.92 5.11 7.83
N LYS A 146 18.26 5.82 6.91
CA LYS A 146 17.82 7.20 7.15
C LYS A 146 16.83 7.27 8.30
N PHE A 147 15.89 6.32 8.35
CA PHE A 147 14.94 6.21 9.46
C PHE A 147 15.66 5.97 10.77
N GLN A 148 16.56 5.00 10.86
CA GLN A 148 17.32 4.69 12.07
C GLN A 148 18.21 5.87 12.52
N GLY A 149 18.86 6.57 11.61
CA GLY A 149 19.64 7.77 11.93
C GLY A 149 18.82 8.94 12.46
N LYS A 150 17.50 8.96 12.19
CA LYS A 150 16.61 10.06 12.57
C LYS A 150 15.71 9.74 13.77
N ALA A 151 15.25 8.52 13.88
CA ALA A 151 14.12 8.14 14.74
C ALA A 151 14.30 6.82 15.51
N ALA A 152 15.53 6.31 15.70
CA ALA A 152 15.77 5.03 16.37
C ALA A 152 15.16 4.97 17.78
N GLU A 153 15.30 6.04 18.57
CA GLU A 153 14.76 6.11 19.94
C GLU A 153 13.22 6.17 19.98
N THR A 154 12.58 6.53 18.86
CA THR A 154 11.12 6.68 18.73
C THR A 154 10.51 5.60 17.82
N GLU A 155 11.28 4.57 17.45
CA GLU A 155 10.87 3.53 16.51
C GLU A 155 9.53 2.90 16.88
N GLY A 156 9.33 2.54 18.15
CA GLY A 156 8.08 1.97 18.63
C GLY A 156 6.87 2.88 18.45
N SER A 157 7.04 4.19 18.66
CA SER A 157 5.97 5.17 18.45
C SER A 157 5.62 5.32 16.98
N VAL A 158 6.63 5.35 16.09
CA VAL A 158 6.43 5.42 14.64
C VAL A 158 5.72 4.16 14.14
N SER A 159 6.11 2.99 14.62
CA SER A 159 5.49 1.72 14.26
C SER A 159 4.03 1.64 14.71
N LEU A 160 3.71 2.17 15.90
CA LEU A 160 2.34 2.28 16.38
C LEU A 160 1.51 3.20 15.48
N MET A 161 2.04 4.35 15.07
CA MET A 161 1.38 5.27 14.13
C MET A 161 1.09 4.57 12.80
N ILE A 162 2.06 3.90 12.21
CA ILE A 162 1.90 3.16 10.96
C ILE A 162 0.85 2.06 11.10
N SER A 163 0.89 1.30 12.20
CA SER A 163 -0.10 0.24 12.48
C SER A 163 -1.52 0.81 12.58
N ALA A 164 -1.70 1.94 13.26
CA ALA A 164 -2.99 2.61 13.35
C ALA A 164 -3.49 3.07 11.97
N MET A 165 -2.62 3.61 11.14
CA MET A 165 -2.92 4.04 9.78
C MET A 165 -3.29 2.86 8.86
N LEU A 166 -2.64 1.71 9.01
CA LEU A 166 -2.86 0.52 8.17
C LEU A 166 -3.95 -0.43 8.70
N ASN A 167 -4.49 -0.18 9.88
CA ASN A 167 -5.45 -1.07 10.54
C ASN A 167 -6.61 -1.49 9.61
N ILE A 168 -7.12 -0.57 8.79
CA ILE A 168 -8.19 -0.89 7.83
C ILE A 168 -7.75 -1.91 6.77
N CYS A 169 -6.47 -1.95 6.42
CA CYS A 169 -5.92 -2.89 5.45
C CYS A 169 -5.77 -4.30 6.02
N GLU A 170 -5.89 -4.46 7.34
CA GLU A 170 -5.80 -5.74 8.01
C GLU A 170 -7.09 -6.57 7.96
N THR A 171 -8.21 -5.93 7.64
CA THR A 171 -9.49 -6.65 7.53
C THR A 171 -9.45 -7.66 6.38
N ALA A 172 -10.07 -8.82 6.57
CA ALA A 172 -10.09 -9.88 5.56
C ALA A 172 -10.68 -9.39 4.22
N GLU A 173 -11.67 -8.53 4.30
CA GLU A 173 -12.36 -7.96 3.15
C GLU A 173 -11.43 -7.05 2.33
N VAL A 174 -10.67 -6.18 2.98
CA VAL A 174 -9.75 -5.27 2.30
C VAL A 174 -8.51 -6.03 1.79
N LYS A 175 -8.00 -6.98 2.57
CA LYS A 175 -6.94 -7.91 2.11
C LYS A 175 -7.33 -8.62 0.83
N ARG A 176 -8.60 -9.05 0.69
CA ARG A 176 -9.11 -9.66 -0.54
C ARG A 176 -9.05 -8.69 -1.71
N ILE A 177 -9.46 -7.43 -1.55
CA ILE A 177 -9.42 -6.43 -2.63
C ILE A 177 -7.98 -6.26 -3.13
N PHE A 178 -7.00 -6.17 -2.24
CA PHE A 178 -5.60 -5.96 -2.61
C PHE A 178 -4.81 -7.23 -2.96
N SER A 179 -5.43 -8.41 -2.87
CA SER A 179 -4.73 -9.69 -3.09
C SER A 179 -4.48 -10.04 -4.56
N GLY A 180 -5.06 -9.29 -5.50
CA GLY A 180 -4.93 -9.55 -6.92
C GLY A 180 -5.32 -8.34 -7.75
N ASN A 181 -5.28 -8.48 -9.08
CA ASN A 181 -5.55 -7.37 -9.99
C ASN A 181 -6.51 -7.81 -11.11
N ASP A 182 -7.81 -7.61 -10.89
CA ASP A 182 -8.87 -7.84 -11.88
C ASP A 182 -9.16 -6.55 -12.68
N ILE A 183 -8.74 -5.39 -12.13
CA ILE A 183 -8.95 -4.08 -12.74
C ILE A 183 -7.70 -3.66 -13.50
N ASP A 184 -7.77 -3.65 -14.82
CA ASP A 184 -6.75 -2.99 -15.64
C ASP A 184 -7.24 -1.59 -16.02
N ILE A 185 -6.64 -0.57 -15.40
CA ILE A 185 -7.02 0.84 -15.59
C ILE A 185 -6.84 1.32 -17.04
N ARG A 186 -5.96 0.67 -17.83
CA ARG A 186 -5.73 1.02 -19.23
C ARG A 186 -6.93 0.67 -20.09
N GLU A 187 -7.72 -0.35 -19.71
CA GLU A 187 -8.94 -0.71 -20.42
C GLU A 187 -9.98 0.42 -20.40
N ILE A 188 -9.98 1.27 -19.37
CA ILE A 188 -10.91 2.41 -19.29
C ILE A 188 -10.74 3.35 -20.49
N GLY A 189 -9.49 3.52 -20.96
CA GLY A 189 -9.20 4.37 -22.13
C GLY A 189 -9.10 3.61 -23.46
N LEU A 190 -8.77 2.33 -23.42
CA LEU A 190 -8.45 1.51 -24.60
C LEU A 190 -9.54 0.49 -24.96
N GLY A 191 -10.58 0.38 -24.15
CA GLY A 191 -11.61 -0.64 -24.29
C GLY A 191 -11.21 -2.00 -23.67
N ALA A 192 -12.19 -2.86 -23.47
CA ALA A 192 -11.99 -4.17 -22.88
C ALA A 192 -10.99 -5.00 -23.71
N ASN A 193 -10.00 -5.58 -23.03
CA ASN A 193 -8.92 -6.32 -23.70
C ASN A 193 -8.18 -5.50 -24.79
N TYR A 194 -8.20 -4.17 -24.66
CA TYR A 194 -7.56 -3.23 -25.61
C TYR A 194 -8.15 -3.27 -27.03
N ASP A 195 -9.41 -3.69 -27.17
CA ASP A 195 -10.07 -3.88 -28.45
C ASP A 195 -10.51 -2.57 -29.13
N ARG A 196 -10.49 -1.43 -28.40
CA ARG A 196 -10.93 -0.09 -28.80
C ARG A 196 -12.40 -0.03 -29.27
N LYS A 197 -13.19 -1.03 -28.93
CA LYS A 197 -14.59 -1.15 -29.33
C LYS A 197 -15.53 -1.30 -28.16
N THR A 198 -15.17 -2.16 -27.20
CA THR A 198 -15.98 -2.43 -26.02
C THR A 198 -15.66 -1.43 -24.92
N PRO A 199 -16.50 -0.45 -24.65
CA PRO A 199 -16.23 0.56 -23.65
C PRO A 199 -16.22 -0.06 -22.25
N VAL A 200 -15.43 0.53 -21.35
CA VAL A 200 -15.28 0.08 -19.96
C VAL A 200 -15.75 1.17 -19.01
N VAL A 201 -16.50 0.80 -17.99
CA VAL A 201 -16.86 1.69 -16.89
C VAL A 201 -16.38 1.11 -15.57
N LEU A 202 -15.70 1.93 -14.77
CA LEU A 202 -15.28 1.60 -13.41
C LEU A 202 -16.18 2.33 -12.41
N PHE A 203 -16.87 1.57 -11.57
CA PHE A 203 -17.60 2.12 -10.43
C PHE A 203 -16.72 2.11 -9.19
N LEU A 204 -16.51 3.30 -8.61
CA LEU A 204 -15.85 3.48 -7.32
C LEU A 204 -16.93 3.63 -6.24
N VAL A 205 -17.10 2.60 -5.41
CA VAL A 205 -18.16 2.55 -4.40
C VAL A 205 -17.52 2.67 -3.01
N MET A 206 -17.65 3.86 -2.41
CA MET A 206 -17.09 4.18 -1.10
C MET A 206 -18.18 4.18 -0.02
N PRO A 207 -17.85 3.78 1.23
CA PRO A 207 -18.71 3.99 2.38
C PRO A 207 -18.98 5.48 2.63
N ASP A 208 -20.16 5.82 3.13
CA ASP A 208 -20.57 7.21 3.31
C ASP A 208 -19.77 7.95 4.42
N ASN A 209 -19.22 7.21 5.37
CA ASN A 209 -18.68 7.77 6.62
C ASN A 209 -17.18 7.56 6.81
N VAL A 210 -16.45 7.09 5.79
CA VAL A 210 -15.04 6.70 5.97
C VAL A 210 -14.20 7.29 4.85
N ASN A 211 -13.40 8.30 5.18
CA ASN A 211 -12.38 8.83 4.27
C ASN A 211 -11.16 7.89 4.11
N THR A 212 -11.15 6.80 4.85
CA THR A 212 -10.02 5.86 4.96
C THR A 212 -9.61 5.22 3.65
N TYR A 213 -10.50 5.18 2.66
CA TYR A 213 -10.21 4.59 1.34
C TYR A 213 -9.93 5.62 0.24
N THR A 214 -9.94 6.90 0.55
CA THR A 214 -9.81 7.96 -0.46
C THR A 214 -8.44 7.96 -1.14
N TRP A 215 -7.40 7.52 -0.45
CA TRP A 215 -6.05 7.37 -0.99
C TRP A 215 -5.93 6.42 -2.20
N ILE A 216 -6.90 5.52 -2.40
CA ILE A 216 -6.92 4.59 -3.53
C ILE A 216 -7.35 5.31 -4.82
N ILE A 217 -7.99 6.46 -4.69
CA ILE A 217 -8.56 7.22 -5.81
C ILE A 217 -7.60 8.33 -6.28
N TYR A 218 -6.75 8.81 -5.39
CA TYR A 218 -5.76 9.85 -5.67
C TYR A 218 -4.37 9.29 -5.96
#